data_4ed94da05fa0b6ba700173401089f0df
#
_entry.id   4ed94da05fa0b6ba700173401089f0df
#
_cell.length_a   1.000
_cell.length_b   1.000
_cell.length_c   1.000
_cell.angle_alpha   90.00
_cell.angle_beta   90.00
_cell.angle_gamma   90.00
#
_symmetry.space_group_name_H-M   'P 1'
#
loop_
_entity.id
_entity.type
_entity.pdbx_description
1 polymer ?
#
loop_
_entity_poly.entity_id
_entity_poly.type
_entity_poly.pdbx_seq_one_letter_code
_entity_poly.pdbx_strand_id
1 'polypeptide(L)'
;MSDKFTTARISRDGEKFEILVKPEPALEYKMGKPLGISQLLVIEEIFSDGGKGTRASTEKLEKAFGTIDPLKIAEDIMRHGELQLTTDQRRQLVEDKRKQIVAFISRNCIDPRTGTPHPPMRIEQALSQVKYSIDPFKPPEEQSKDIIDELRSIIPIKMEQMRVAVKIFAEYAAKGYGAVKGYGTITKEEWQADGALVAVVEMPAGVYGPFVERLGKITQGTIQTKILK
;
A
#
# COMPACT_ATOMS: atom_id res chain seq x y z
N MET A 1 20.57 -20.44 6.60
CA MET A 1 20.62 -21.12 5.29
C MET A 1 19.44 -20.58 4.50
N SER A 2 19.67 -19.91 3.39
CA SER A 2 18.57 -19.47 2.52
C SER A 2 17.89 -20.72 1.97
N ASP A 3 16.60 -20.89 2.22
CA ASP A 3 15.84 -22.00 1.66
C ASP A 3 15.92 -21.93 0.15
N LYS A 4 16.42 -22.99 -0.48
CA LYS A 4 16.64 -23.03 -1.94
C LYS A 4 15.33 -22.90 -2.72
N PHE A 5 14.19 -23.17 -2.11
CA PHE A 5 12.86 -23.07 -2.70
C PHE A 5 11.78 -22.85 -1.62
N THR A 6 10.63 -22.38 -2.06
CA THR A 6 9.39 -22.32 -1.28
C THR A 6 8.25 -22.88 -2.10
N THR A 7 7.04 -22.92 -1.56
CA THR A 7 5.87 -23.51 -2.19
C THR A 7 4.79 -22.45 -2.42
N ALA A 8 4.21 -22.43 -3.61
CA ALA A 8 2.92 -21.80 -3.82
C ALA A 8 1.85 -22.86 -3.98
N ARG A 9 0.66 -22.63 -3.41
CA ARG A 9 -0.41 -23.63 -3.34
C ARG A 9 -1.78 -23.03 -3.62
N ILE A 10 -2.66 -23.85 -4.16
CA ILE A 10 -4.09 -23.57 -4.34
C ILE A 10 -4.92 -24.78 -3.98
N SER A 11 -6.14 -24.58 -3.50
CA SER A 11 -7.12 -25.65 -3.32
C SER A 11 -8.26 -25.46 -4.32
N ARG A 12 -8.55 -26.51 -5.12
CA ARG A 12 -9.67 -26.55 -6.07
C ARG A 12 -10.35 -27.92 -6.01
N ASP A 13 -11.65 -27.93 -6.06
CA ASP A 13 -12.48 -29.15 -6.01
C ASP A 13 -12.13 -30.09 -4.85
N GLY A 14 -11.73 -29.51 -3.70
CA GLY A 14 -11.32 -30.28 -2.53
C GLY A 14 -9.92 -30.87 -2.59
N GLU A 15 -9.22 -30.68 -3.70
CA GLU A 15 -7.83 -31.12 -3.89
C GLU A 15 -6.84 -29.98 -3.73
N LYS A 16 -5.64 -30.31 -3.27
CA LYS A 16 -4.55 -29.35 -3.09
C LYS A 16 -3.53 -29.51 -4.22
N PHE A 17 -3.09 -28.39 -4.76
CA PHE A 17 -2.07 -28.33 -5.79
C PHE A 17 -0.96 -27.38 -5.36
N GLU A 18 0.28 -27.81 -5.54
CA GLU A 18 1.48 -27.10 -5.10
C GLU A 18 2.51 -27.04 -6.24
N ILE A 19 3.24 -25.94 -6.28
CA ILE A 19 4.42 -25.75 -7.12
C ILE A 19 5.61 -25.35 -6.26
N LEU A 20 6.81 -25.77 -6.67
CA LEU A 20 8.06 -25.38 -6.02
C LEU A 20 8.64 -24.17 -6.74
N VAL A 21 8.83 -23.08 -6.03
CA VAL A 21 9.26 -21.80 -6.58
C VAL A 21 10.49 -21.24 -5.87
N LYS A 22 11.26 -20.42 -6.56
CA LYS A 22 12.35 -19.65 -5.99
C LYS A 22 11.79 -18.51 -5.15
N PRO A 23 12.18 -18.32 -3.88
CA PRO A 23 11.52 -17.41 -2.96
C PRO A 23 11.47 -15.95 -3.43
N GLU A 24 12.60 -15.36 -3.81
CA GLU A 24 12.68 -13.97 -4.23
C GLU A 24 11.92 -13.71 -5.54
N PRO A 25 12.14 -14.45 -6.65
CA PRO A 25 11.39 -14.24 -7.89
C PRO A 25 9.86 -14.43 -7.70
N ALA A 26 9.44 -15.43 -6.91
CA ALA A 26 8.04 -15.68 -6.64
C ALA A 26 7.38 -14.52 -5.88
N LEU A 27 8.08 -13.95 -4.90
CA LEU A 27 7.63 -12.76 -4.17
C LEU A 27 7.53 -11.55 -5.09
N GLU A 28 8.55 -11.29 -5.90
CA GLU A 28 8.56 -10.19 -6.88
C GLU A 28 7.38 -10.27 -7.87
N TYR A 29 7.07 -11.48 -8.35
CA TYR A 29 5.91 -11.73 -9.21
C TYR A 29 4.59 -11.40 -8.49
N LYS A 30 4.42 -11.86 -7.23
CA LYS A 30 3.24 -11.53 -6.40
C LYS A 30 3.10 -10.03 -6.16
N MET A 31 4.21 -9.29 -6.13
CA MET A 31 4.23 -7.83 -6.00
C MET A 31 4.00 -7.09 -7.33
N GLY A 32 3.74 -7.82 -8.42
CA GLY A 32 3.39 -7.26 -9.74
C GLY A 32 4.57 -6.98 -10.67
N LYS A 33 5.78 -7.49 -10.37
CA LYS A 33 6.88 -7.40 -11.34
C LYS A 33 6.61 -8.31 -12.54
N PRO A 34 6.88 -7.85 -13.78
CA PRO A 34 6.68 -8.64 -14.98
C PRO A 34 7.81 -9.69 -15.12
N LEU A 35 7.62 -10.86 -14.54
CA LEU A 35 8.51 -12.01 -14.64
C LEU A 35 7.80 -13.16 -15.35
N GLY A 36 8.54 -13.91 -16.16
CA GLY A 36 8.03 -15.12 -16.78
C GLY A 36 7.87 -16.25 -15.75
N ILE A 37 6.78 -17.02 -15.85
CA ILE A 37 6.47 -18.07 -14.87
C ILE A 37 7.58 -19.12 -14.74
N SER A 38 8.23 -19.50 -15.85
CA SER A 38 9.36 -20.45 -15.86
C SER A 38 10.57 -19.97 -15.05
N GLN A 39 10.75 -18.66 -14.91
CA GLN A 39 11.85 -18.08 -14.11
C GLN A 39 11.63 -18.30 -12.60
N LEU A 40 10.38 -18.42 -12.18
CA LEU A 40 9.98 -18.63 -10.78
C LEU A 40 10.13 -20.07 -10.36
N LEU A 41 9.84 -21.00 -11.27
CA LEU A 41 9.79 -22.43 -10.96
C LEU A 41 11.18 -23.00 -10.67
N VAL A 42 11.24 -23.90 -9.71
CA VAL A 42 12.41 -24.76 -9.46
C VAL A 42 12.36 -25.98 -10.39
N ILE A 43 11.14 -26.50 -10.61
CA ILE A 43 10.83 -27.59 -11.51
C ILE A 43 9.46 -27.34 -12.13
N GLU A 44 9.30 -27.68 -13.42
CA GLU A 44 8.04 -27.52 -14.17
C GLU A 44 7.09 -28.68 -13.93
N GLU A 45 6.71 -28.88 -12.66
CA GLU A 45 5.79 -29.92 -12.24
C GLU A 45 4.80 -29.43 -11.20
N ILE A 46 3.62 -30.07 -11.17
CA ILE A 46 2.58 -29.78 -10.22
C ILE A 46 2.49 -30.95 -9.23
N PHE A 47 2.50 -30.61 -7.94
CA PHE A 47 2.47 -31.57 -6.85
C PHE A 47 1.12 -31.54 -6.13
N SER A 48 0.68 -32.69 -5.65
CA SER A 48 -0.36 -32.78 -4.61
C SER A 48 0.22 -32.58 -3.21
N ASP A 49 1.51 -32.89 -3.03
CA ASP A 49 2.29 -32.64 -1.82
C ASP A 49 3.75 -32.37 -2.24
N GLY A 50 4.10 -31.09 -2.30
CA GLY A 50 5.44 -30.68 -2.71
C GLY A 50 6.54 -31.08 -1.72
N GLY A 51 6.19 -31.16 -0.43
CA GLY A 51 7.14 -31.58 0.62
C GLY A 51 7.53 -33.05 0.51
N LYS A 52 6.60 -33.91 0.07
CA LYS A 52 6.85 -35.34 -0.19
C LYS A 52 7.24 -35.66 -1.63
N GLY A 53 7.21 -34.65 -2.52
CA GLY A 53 7.48 -34.84 -3.95
C GLY A 53 6.38 -35.63 -4.68
N THR A 54 5.17 -35.72 -4.13
CA THR A 54 4.05 -36.46 -4.72
C THR A 54 3.42 -35.61 -5.83
N ARG A 55 3.53 -36.05 -7.08
CA ARG A 55 2.97 -35.37 -8.25
C ARG A 55 1.43 -35.46 -8.26
N ALA A 56 0.81 -34.40 -8.78
CA ALA A 56 -0.63 -34.44 -9.04
C ALA A 56 -0.91 -35.33 -10.27
N SER A 57 -2.01 -36.10 -10.23
CA SER A 57 -2.39 -36.92 -11.39
C SER A 57 -2.96 -36.04 -12.50
N THR A 58 -2.71 -36.46 -13.75
CA THR A 58 -3.19 -35.78 -14.96
C THR A 58 -4.71 -35.56 -14.94
N GLU A 59 -5.45 -36.57 -14.47
CA GLU A 59 -6.91 -36.51 -14.35
C GLU A 59 -7.39 -35.40 -13.39
N LYS A 60 -6.69 -35.26 -12.24
CA LYS A 60 -7.00 -34.20 -11.27
C LYS A 60 -6.64 -32.80 -11.81
N LEU A 61 -5.54 -32.70 -12.56
CA LEU A 61 -5.14 -31.44 -13.19
C LEU A 61 -6.14 -31.01 -14.26
N GLU A 62 -6.53 -31.93 -15.16
CA GLU A 62 -7.53 -31.66 -16.19
C GLU A 62 -8.86 -31.20 -15.58
N LYS A 63 -9.32 -31.89 -14.53
CA LYS A 63 -10.56 -31.56 -13.83
C LYS A 63 -10.51 -30.19 -13.17
N ALA A 64 -9.41 -29.86 -12.48
CA ALA A 64 -9.30 -28.63 -11.68
C ALA A 64 -8.96 -27.39 -12.51
N PHE A 65 -8.19 -27.53 -13.59
CA PHE A 65 -7.64 -26.41 -14.35
C PHE A 65 -8.06 -26.40 -15.84
N GLY A 66 -8.69 -27.49 -16.32
CA GLY A 66 -9.05 -27.62 -17.75
C GLY A 66 -7.82 -27.74 -18.67
N THR A 67 -6.66 -28.05 -18.11
CA THR A 67 -5.40 -28.21 -18.83
C THR A 67 -4.42 -29.04 -18.00
N ILE A 68 -3.46 -29.69 -18.71
CA ILE A 68 -2.34 -30.41 -18.09
C ILE A 68 -1.01 -29.68 -18.27
N ASP A 69 -1.02 -28.49 -18.92
CA ASP A 69 0.18 -27.68 -19.16
C ASP A 69 0.70 -27.11 -17.83
N PRO A 70 1.89 -27.54 -17.35
CA PRO A 70 2.40 -27.12 -16.06
C PRO A 70 2.62 -25.62 -15.94
N LEU A 71 3.01 -24.93 -17.03
CA LEU A 71 3.27 -23.50 -16.98
C LEU A 71 1.98 -22.69 -16.82
N LYS A 72 0.89 -23.07 -17.50
CA LYS A 72 -0.42 -22.44 -17.35
C LYS A 72 -0.98 -22.66 -15.97
N ILE A 73 -0.88 -23.89 -15.44
CA ILE A 73 -1.31 -24.21 -14.08
C ILE A 73 -0.48 -23.46 -13.05
N ALA A 74 0.83 -23.40 -13.22
CA ALA A 74 1.72 -22.64 -12.32
C ALA A 74 1.38 -21.14 -12.30
N GLU A 75 1.08 -20.57 -13.48
CA GLU A 75 0.64 -19.17 -13.57
C GLU A 75 -0.66 -18.93 -12.79
N ASP A 76 -1.63 -19.83 -12.92
CA ASP A 76 -2.89 -19.77 -12.19
C ASP A 76 -2.69 -19.92 -10.69
N ILE A 77 -1.84 -20.87 -10.26
CA ILE A 77 -1.46 -21.04 -8.84
C ILE A 77 -0.77 -19.76 -8.31
N MET A 78 0.14 -19.17 -9.07
CA MET A 78 0.81 -17.94 -8.65
C MET A 78 -0.14 -16.75 -8.57
N ARG A 79 -1.12 -16.64 -9.44
CA ARG A 79 -2.11 -15.53 -9.44
C ARG A 79 -3.11 -15.66 -8.30
N HIS A 80 -3.71 -16.82 -8.14
CA HIS A 80 -4.88 -17.03 -7.27
C HIS A 80 -4.56 -17.82 -6.00
N GLY A 81 -3.42 -18.52 -5.95
CA GLY A 81 -2.99 -19.29 -4.81
C GLY A 81 -2.21 -18.51 -3.76
N GLU A 82 -1.89 -19.19 -2.67
CA GLU A 82 -1.11 -18.66 -1.56
C GLU A 82 0.38 -18.99 -1.73
N LEU A 83 1.23 -17.98 -1.69
CA LEU A 83 2.68 -18.17 -1.64
C LEU A 83 3.12 -18.36 -0.18
N GLN A 84 3.82 -19.47 0.08
CA GLN A 84 4.43 -19.70 1.39
C GLN A 84 5.71 -18.87 1.50
N LEU A 85 5.64 -17.81 2.26
CA LEU A 85 6.79 -16.94 2.52
C LEU A 85 7.73 -17.60 3.54
N THR A 86 9.03 -17.39 3.38
CA THR A 86 9.98 -17.66 4.46
C THR A 86 9.67 -16.76 5.66
N THR A 87 10.09 -17.17 6.84
CA THR A 87 9.88 -16.38 8.08
C THR A 87 10.46 -14.97 7.94
N ASP A 88 11.65 -14.85 7.36
CA ASP A 88 12.34 -13.57 7.18
C ASP A 88 11.62 -12.68 6.14
N GLN A 89 11.18 -13.25 5.01
CA GLN A 89 10.40 -12.53 4.01
C GLN A 89 9.08 -12.01 4.60
N ARG A 90 8.36 -12.86 5.32
CA ARG A 90 7.10 -12.46 5.97
C ARG A 90 7.33 -11.33 6.96
N ARG A 91 8.35 -11.44 7.81
CA ARG A 91 8.72 -10.42 8.80
C ARG A 91 9.03 -9.08 8.12
N GLN A 92 9.87 -9.10 7.07
CA GLN A 92 10.25 -7.88 6.36
C GLN A 92 9.04 -7.21 5.69
N LEU A 93 8.20 -7.99 5.00
CA LEU A 93 7.00 -7.46 4.33
C LEU A 93 6.00 -6.86 5.31
N VAL A 94 5.78 -7.52 6.46
CA VAL A 94 4.90 -6.99 7.51
C VAL A 94 5.45 -5.70 8.08
N GLU A 95 6.76 -5.62 8.32
CA GLU A 95 7.41 -4.41 8.83
C GLU A 95 7.32 -3.24 7.83
N ASP A 96 7.55 -3.50 6.54
CA ASP A 96 7.42 -2.48 5.50
C ASP A 96 5.96 -2.02 5.34
N LYS A 97 5.01 -2.95 5.41
CA LYS A 97 3.59 -2.62 5.41
C LYS A 97 3.19 -1.79 6.63
N ARG A 98 3.71 -2.13 7.81
CA ARG A 98 3.51 -1.37 9.05
C ARG A 98 3.94 0.09 8.88
N LYS A 99 5.13 0.34 8.31
CA LYS A 99 5.61 1.71 8.02
C LYS A 99 4.67 2.45 7.06
N GLN A 100 4.18 1.78 6.02
CA GLN A 100 3.22 2.37 5.07
C GLN A 100 1.90 2.75 5.76
N ILE A 101 1.38 1.89 6.64
CA ILE A 101 0.17 2.14 7.43
C ILE A 101 0.38 3.33 8.36
N VAL A 102 1.49 3.38 9.09
CA VAL A 102 1.83 4.51 9.97
C VAL A 102 1.90 5.81 9.17
N ALA A 103 2.55 5.81 8.02
CA ALA A 103 2.63 6.98 7.14
C ALA A 103 1.24 7.40 6.62
N PHE A 104 0.40 6.45 6.24
CA PHE A 104 -0.97 6.72 5.80
C PHE A 104 -1.79 7.36 6.93
N ILE A 105 -1.77 6.78 8.12
CA ILE A 105 -2.52 7.29 9.27
C ILE A 105 -2.03 8.70 9.66
N SER A 106 -0.70 8.92 9.68
CA SER A 106 -0.13 10.24 9.99
C SER A 106 -0.57 11.33 9.01
N ARG A 107 -0.75 10.99 7.74
CA ARG A 107 -1.22 11.94 6.70
C ARG A 107 -2.71 12.23 6.79
N ASN A 108 -3.51 11.25 7.15
CA ASN A 108 -4.98 11.30 7.02
C ASN A 108 -5.69 11.57 8.34
N CYS A 109 -5.00 11.48 9.48
CA CYS A 109 -5.61 11.59 10.80
C CYS A 109 -5.02 12.72 11.62
N ILE A 110 -5.87 13.27 12.51
CA ILE A 110 -5.49 14.30 13.49
C ILE A 110 -5.95 13.91 14.89
N ASP A 111 -5.37 14.54 15.89
CA ASP A 111 -5.95 14.58 17.24
C ASP A 111 -7.14 15.55 17.24
N PRO A 112 -8.39 15.08 17.48
CA PRO A 112 -9.57 15.93 17.42
C PRO A 112 -9.61 17.02 18.50
N ARG A 113 -8.77 16.93 19.55
CA ARG A 113 -8.69 17.91 20.63
C ARG A 113 -7.78 19.09 20.28
N THR A 114 -6.70 18.81 19.53
CA THR A 114 -5.70 19.84 19.17
C THR A 114 -5.81 20.28 17.71
N GLY A 115 -6.48 19.48 16.84
CA GLY A 115 -6.56 19.71 15.39
C GLY A 115 -5.22 19.47 14.70
N THR A 116 -4.23 18.86 15.37
CA THR A 116 -2.89 18.64 14.80
C THR A 116 -2.66 17.16 14.44
N PRO A 117 -1.85 16.87 13.41
CA PRO A 117 -1.49 15.50 13.06
C PRO A 117 -0.67 14.84 14.16
N HIS A 118 -0.84 13.52 14.30
CA HIS A 118 0.01 12.75 15.18
C HIS A 118 1.39 12.53 14.54
N PRO A 119 2.50 12.71 15.30
CA PRO A 119 3.81 12.28 14.87
C PRO A 119 3.81 10.76 14.54
N PRO A 120 4.50 10.31 13.49
CA PRO A 120 4.57 8.89 13.12
C PRO A 120 4.95 7.97 14.28
N MET A 121 5.92 8.37 15.10
CA MET A 121 6.37 7.62 16.28
C MET A 121 5.24 7.37 17.29
N ARG A 122 4.34 8.33 17.50
CA ARG A 122 3.19 8.17 18.41
C ARG A 122 2.19 7.14 17.88
N ILE A 123 1.95 7.15 16.56
CA ILE A 123 1.08 6.16 15.89
C ILE A 123 1.72 4.77 15.99
N GLU A 124 3.03 4.66 15.77
CA GLU A 124 3.77 3.40 15.82
C GLU A 124 3.73 2.79 17.24
N GLN A 125 3.92 3.61 18.27
CA GLN A 125 3.80 3.20 19.67
C GLN A 125 2.37 2.73 20.00
N ALA A 126 1.35 3.45 19.55
CA ALA A 126 -0.03 3.05 19.75
C ALA A 126 -0.35 1.75 18.98
N LEU A 127 0.13 1.61 17.75
CA LEU A 127 -0.06 0.41 16.93
C LEU A 127 0.60 -0.84 17.54
N SER A 128 1.66 -0.66 18.34
CA SER A 128 2.30 -1.79 19.06
C SER A 128 1.45 -2.32 20.23
N GLN A 129 0.45 -1.57 20.70
CA GLN A 129 -0.43 -1.93 21.80
C GLN A 129 -1.73 -2.59 21.34
N VAL A 130 -2.08 -2.49 20.06
CA VAL A 130 -3.26 -3.14 19.49
C VAL A 130 -2.92 -4.51 18.93
N LYS A 131 -3.86 -5.45 19.03
CA LYS A 131 -3.74 -6.80 18.47
C LYS A 131 -4.33 -6.84 17.06
N TYR A 132 -3.61 -6.29 16.09
CA TYR A 132 -4.02 -6.32 14.69
C TYR A 132 -3.01 -7.11 13.85
N SER A 133 -3.51 -8.05 13.04
CA SER A 133 -2.68 -8.83 12.13
C SER A 133 -2.57 -8.11 10.78
N ILE A 134 -1.41 -7.53 10.50
CA ILE A 134 -1.15 -6.84 9.25
C ILE A 134 -0.99 -7.86 8.12
N ASP A 135 -1.78 -7.70 7.06
CA ASP A 135 -1.63 -8.45 5.82
C ASP A 135 -0.66 -7.70 4.88
N PRO A 136 0.50 -8.28 4.56
CA PRO A 136 1.49 -7.61 3.74
C PRO A 136 1.04 -7.35 2.29
N PHE A 137 0.04 -8.08 1.79
CA PHE A 137 -0.42 -7.99 0.41
C PHE A 137 -1.61 -7.04 0.22
N LYS A 138 -2.32 -6.68 1.30
CA LYS A 138 -3.42 -5.71 1.22
C LYS A 138 -2.92 -4.27 1.16
N PRO A 139 -3.64 -3.37 0.46
CA PRO A 139 -3.34 -1.94 0.47
C PRO A 139 -3.35 -1.36 1.89
N PRO A 140 -2.43 -0.41 2.22
CA PRO A 140 -2.43 0.25 3.53
C PRO A 140 -3.75 0.95 3.85
N GLU A 141 -4.39 1.56 2.85
CA GLU A 141 -5.64 2.31 2.97
C GLU A 141 -6.79 1.45 3.48
N GLU A 142 -6.89 0.22 2.96
CA GLU A 142 -7.93 -0.73 3.34
C GLU A 142 -7.80 -1.14 4.80
N GLN A 143 -6.58 -1.51 5.22
CA GLN A 143 -6.30 -1.97 6.57
C GLN A 143 -6.32 -0.83 7.59
N SER A 144 -5.98 0.39 7.17
CA SER A 144 -5.89 1.53 8.08
C SER A 144 -7.23 1.91 8.71
N LYS A 145 -8.35 1.61 8.05
CA LYS A 145 -9.69 1.90 8.62
C LYS A 145 -9.92 1.10 9.90
N ASP A 146 -9.72 -0.21 9.83
CA ASP A 146 -9.91 -1.11 10.98
C ASP A 146 -8.89 -0.79 12.09
N ILE A 147 -7.65 -0.50 11.69
CA ILE A 147 -6.58 -0.12 12.63
C ILE A 147 -6.92 1.20 13.35
N ILE A 148 -7.46 2.21 12.65
CA ILE A 148 -7.86 3.47 13.28
C ILE A 148 -8.95 3.25 14.33
N ASP A 149 -9.89 2.35 14.08
CA ASP A 149 -10.95 2.03 15.03
C ASP A 149 -10.36 1.41 16.32
N GLU A 150 -9.41 0.51 16.21
CA GLU A 150 -8.66 -0.05 17.34
C GLU A 150 -7.82 1.04 18.08
N LEU A 151 -7.15 1.90 17.33
CA LEU A 151 -6.31 2.98 17.90
C LEU A 151 -7.11 4.00 18.71
N ARG A 152 -8.40 4.19 18.45
CA ARG A 152 -9.27 5.10 19.22
C ARG A 152 -9.35 4.78 20.71
N SER A 153 -9.12 3.53 21.08
CA SER A 153 -9.07 3.11 22.50
C SER A 153 -7.78 3.56 23.21
N ILE A 154 -6.73 3.91 22.45
CA ILE A 154 -5.39 4.22 22.98
C ILE A 154 -5.05 5.69 22.81
N ILE A 155 -5.36 6.27 21.66
CA ILE A 155 -5.11 7.68 21.36
C ILE A 155 -6.36 8.34 20.75
N PRO A 156 -6.60 9.64 21.05
CA PRO A 156 -7.64 10.38 20.36
C PRO A 156 -7.25 10.56 18.88
N ILE A 157 -7.94 9.90 17.98
CA ILE A 157 -7.61 9.90 16.56
C ILE A 157 -8.88 10.01 15.71
N LYS A 158 -8.84 10.87 14.68
CA LYS A 158 -9.92 11.09 13.73
C LYS A 158 -9.35 11.26 12.33
N MET A 159 -9.89 10.54 11.36
CA MET A 159 -9.65 10.82 9.95
C MET A 159 -10.43 12.07 9.54
N GLU A 160 -9.77 13.04 8.94
CA GLU A 160 -10.39 14.31 8.56
C GLU A 160 -9.83 14.84 7.25
N GLN A 161 -10.73 15.30 6.38
CA GLN A 161 -10.41 16.08 5.19
C GLN A 161 -10.61 17.56 5.49
N MET A 162 -9.78 18.41 4.89
CA MET A 162 -9.92 19.86 5.02
C MET A 162 -9.89 20.54 3.65
N ARG A 163 -10.54 21.67 3.58
CA ARG A 163 -10.50 22.55 2.40
C ARG A 163 -9.69 23.78 2.72
N VAL A 164 -8.72 24.08 1.86
CA VAL A 164 -7.81 25.22 2.04
C VAL A 164 -7.87 26.11 0.81
N ALA A 165 -8.21 27.36 1.01
CA ALA A 165 -7.99 28.38 -0.02
C ALA A 165 -6.52 28.82 0.03
N VAL A 166 -5.88 28.86 -1.13
CA VAL A 166 -4.49 29.30 -1.30
C VAL A 166 -4.41 30.38 -2.37
N LYS A 167 -3.66 31.43 -2.09
CA LYS A 167 -3.27 32.44 -3.09
C LYS A 167 -1.76 32.41 -3.27
N ILE A 168 -1.32 32.31 -4.53
CA ILE A 168 0.09 32.29 -4.95
C ILE A 168 0.27 33.41 -5.95
N PHE A 169 1.18 34.34 -5.66
CA PHE A 169 1.45 35.46 -6.54
C PHE A 169 2.07 35.02 -7.88
N ALA A 170 1.87 35.81 -8.94
CA ALA A 170 2.21 35.51 -10.33
C ALA A 170 3.63 34.94 -10.50
N GLU A 171 4.60 35.53 -9.81
CA GLU A 171 6.01 35.15 -9.84
C GLU A 171 6.26 33.67 -9.54
N TYR A 172 5.43 33.09 -8.65
CA TYR A 172 5.57 31.69 -8.19
C TYR A 172 4.44 30.79 -8.66
N ALA A 173 3.42 31.32 -9.33
CA ALA A 173 2.18 30.62 -9.63
C ALA A 173 2.38 29.32 -10.42
N ALA A 174 3.23 29.34 -11.45
CA ALA A 174 3.53 28.16 -12.26
C ALA A 174 4.19 27.01 -11.46
N LYS A 175 5.19 27.33 -10.63
CA LYS A 175 5.86 26.33 -9.77
C LYS A 175 4.95 25.89 -8.62
N GLY A 176 4.20 26.82 -8.05
CA GLY A 176 3.27 26.55 -6.95
C GLY A 176 2.12 25.65 -7.36
N TYR A 177 1.59 25.79 -8.57
CA TYR A 177 0.51 24.97 -9.08
C TYR A 177 0.83 23.46 -9.07
N GLY A 178 2.01 23.09 -9.55
CA GLY A 178 2.46 21.70 -9.51
C GLY A 178 2.60 21.16 -8.09
N ALA A 179 3.10 22.00 -7.17
CA ALA A 179 3.21 21.62 -5.77
C ALA A 179 1.82 21.44 -5.12
N VAL A 180 0.87 22.34 -5.38
CA VAL A 180 -0.51 22.22 -4.87
C VAL A 180 -1.16 20.89 -5.25
N LYS A 181 -1.05 20.49 -6.52
CA LYS A 181 -1.57 19.19 -7.02
C LYS A 181 -0.98 17.97 -6.30
N GLY A 182 0.24 18.08 -5.79
CA GLY A 182 0.91 17.00 -5.07
C GLY A 182 0.37 16.73 -3.65
N TYR A 183 -0.43 17.65 -3.10
CA TYR A 183 -0.96 17.56 -1.73
C TYR A 183 -2.45 17.27 -1.63
N GLY A 184 -3.21 17.53 -2.69
CA GLY A 184 -4.65 17.33 -2.66
C GLY A 184 -5.31 17.57 -4.01
N THR A 185 -6.64 17.53 -4.01
CA THR A 185 -7.46 17.75 -5.19
C THR A 185 -7.86 19.23 -5.26
N ILE A 186 -7.53 19.90 -6.37
CA ILE A 186 -7.99 21.27 -6.62
C ILE A 186 -9.46 21.20 -7.00
N THR A 187 -10.33 21.77 -6.18
CA THR A 187 -11.79 21.81 -6.39
C THR A 187 -12.25 23.08 -7.10
N LYS A 188 -11.49 24.17 -6.94
CA LYS A 188 -11.70 25.44 -7.65
C LYS A 188 -10.35 26.07 -7.93
N GLU A 189 -10.20 26.68 -9.09
CA GLU A 189 -9.02 27.48 -9.44
C GLU A 189 -9.41 28.69 -10.25
N GLU A 190 -8.71 29.79 -10.03
CA GLU A 190 -8.88 31.06 -10.73
C GLU A 190 -7.51 31.72 -10.91
N TRP A 191 -7.22 32.09 -12.13
CA TRP A 191 -6.04 32.89 -12.48
C TRP A 191 -6.47 34.33 -12.55
N GLN A 192 -5.94 35.17 -11.66
CA GLN A 192 -6.28 36.59 -11.59
C GLN A 192 -5.61 37.37 -12.72
N ALA A 193 -6.12 38.58 -13.01
CA ALA A 193 -5.60 39.43 -14.06
C ALA A 193 -4.12 39.81 -13.85
N ASP A 194 -3.65 39.83 -12.61
CA ASP A 194 -2.24 40.05 -12.23
C ASP A 194 -1.36 38.82 -12.36
N GLY A 195 -1.92 37.68 -12.85
CA GLY A 195 -1.24 36.39 -12.99
C GLY A 195 -1.16 35.57 -11.70
N ALA A 196 -1.74 36.01 -10.59
CA ALA A 196 -1.78 35.27 -9.37
C ALA A 196 -2.76 34.08 -9.49
N LEU A 197 -2.41 32.95 -8.86
CA LEU A 197 -3.29 31.77 -8.74
C LEU A 197 -4.03 31.81 -7.40
N VAL A 198 -5.35 31.71 -7.47
CA VAL A 198 -6.21 31.45 -6.32
C VAL A 198 -6.84 30.05 -6.51
N ALA A 199 -6.64 29.15 -5.55
CA ALA A 199 -7.17 27.80 -5.64
C ALA A 199 -7.80 27.36 -4.30
N VAL A 200 -8.81 26.48 -4.39
CA VAL A 200 -9.33 25.75 -3.24
C VAL A 200 -8.91 24.30 -3.40
N VAL A 201 -8.23 23.78 -2.38
CA VAL A 201 -7.65 22.45 -2.37
C VAL A 201 -8.30 21.64 -1.27
N GLU A 202 -8.78 20.46 -1.62
CA GLU A 202 -9.24 19.46 -0.66
C GLU A 202 -8.11 18.48 -0.39
N MET A 203 -7.74 18.31 0.87
CA MET A 203 -6.61 17.49 1.27
C MET A 203 -6.84 16.83 2.63
N PRO A 204 -6.14 15.71 2.93
CA PRO A 204 -6.11 15.17 4.28
C PRO A 204 -5.57 16.19 5.28
N ALA A 205 -6.21 16.32 6.43
CA ALA A 205 -5.84 17.35 7.41
C ALA A 205 -4.39 17.21 7.93
N GLY A 206 -3.86 15.98 7.99
CA GLY A 206 -2.49 15.72 8.41
C GLY A 206 -1.39 16.25 7.47
N VAL A 207 -1.72 16.62 6.22
CA VAL A 207 -0.72 17.14 5.28
C VAL A 207 -0.69 18.66 5.21
N TYR A 208 -1.56 19.37 5.91
CA TYR A 208 -1.63 20.84 5.87
C TYR A 208 -0.32 21.51 6.27
N GLY A 209 0.33 21.06 7.34
CA GLY A 209 1.63 21.59 7.77
C GLY A 209 2.71 21.47 6.69
N PRO A 210 3.01 20.24 6.21
CA PRO A 210 3.91 20.02 5.08
C PRO A 210 3.56 20.80 3.81
N PHE A 211 2.27 20.97 3.50
CA PHE A 211 1.77 21.78 2.39
C PHE A 211 2.19 23.25 2.50
N VAL A 212 1.90 23.87 3.65
CA VAL A 212 2.28 25.28 3.91
C VAL A 212 3.79 25.46 3.89
N GLU A 213 4.54 24.54 4.52
CA GLU A 213 6.00 24.59 4.52
C GLU A 213 6.59 24.50 3.10
N ARG A 214 6.10 23.56 2.29
CA ARG A 214 6.57 23.37 0.90
C ARG A 214 6.28 24.59 0.04
N LEU A 215 5.07 25.11 0.11
CA LEU A 215 4.69 26.31 -0.64
C LEU A 215 5.40 27.56 -0.12
N GLY A 216 5.58 27.67 1.19
CA GLY A 216 6.36 28.76 1.79
C GLY A 216 7.80 28.80 1.24
N LYS A 217 8.45 27.65 1.07
CA LYS A 217 9.78 27.55 0.44
C LYS A 217 9.76 27.97 -1.04
N ILE A 218 8.71 27.60 -1.79
CA ILE A 218 8.58 27.97 -3.22
C ILE A 218 8.31 29.45 -3.39
N THR A 219 7.47 30.03 -2.53
CA THR A 219 6.98 31.42 -2.62
C THR A 219 7.78 32.39 -1.76
N GLN A 220 8.91 31.96 -1.21
CA GLN A 220 9.75 32.77 -0.30
C GLN A 220 8.94 33.38 0.86
N GLY A 221 7.93 32.64 1.36
CA GLY A 221 7.08 33.05 2.46
C GLY A 221 5.89 33.96 2.10
N THR A 222 5.70 34.30 0.83
CA THR A 222 4.61 35.22 0.39
C THR A 222 3.25 34.52 0.22
N ILE A 223 3.19 33.19 0.34
CA ILE A 223 1.94 32.43 0.23
C ILE A 223 0.88 32.91 1.24
N GLN A 224 -0.37 32.97 0.80
CA GLN A 224 -1.52 33.20 1.68
C GLN A 224 -2.40 31.96 1.69
N THR A 225 -2.75 31.47 2.87
CA THR A 225 -3.64 30.32 3.04
C THR A 225 -4.77 30.63 4.01
N LYS A 226 -5.94 30.04 3.76
CA LYS A 226 -7.10 30.12 4.65
C LYS A 226 -7.81 28.77 4.68
N ILE A 227 -7.97 28.19 5.88
CA ILE A 227 -8.78 27.00 6.07
C ILE A 227 -10.25 27.39 5.89
N LEU A 228 -10.94 26.65 5.03
CA LEU A 228 -12.38 26.80 4.78
C LEU A 228 -13.13 25.76 5.64
N LYS A 229 -14.15 26.21 6.32
CA LYS A 229 -15.06 25.34 7.08
C LYS A 229 -16.05 24.67 6.16
#